data_6f09166f20748807c6b23f2237d6cfbb
#
_entry.id   6f09166f20748807c6b23f2237d6cfbb
#
_cell.length_a   1.000
_cell.length_b   1.000
_cell.length_c   1.000
_cell.angle_alpha   90.00
_cell.angle_beta   90.00
_cell.angle_gamma   90.00
#
_symmetry.space_group_name_H-M   'P 1'
#
loop_
_entity.id
_entity.type
_entity.pdbx_description
1 polymer ?
#
loop_
_entity_poly.entity_id
_entity_poly.type
_entity_poly.pdbx_seq_one_letter_code
_entity_poly.pdbx_strand_id
1 'polypeptide(L)'
;MSKIYSLKDAISKYVEDGDVISFGGFTTNRKPYAAVYEILRQGQKDFIAEAGPAGGDWDLLIGEDRVLAYINCYTANSGYTNVSRRFRKHIEEGKLLYEDYSQDVEMLRLHAASLGLPYLPVKLMMGTGLTDKWGISREQRAKIDKLPNEKFVEVENPFKKGDKVIACPVPEIDTAIIHVQMASPDGTCRIIGDEFHDVDIAVAARKTIVTCEELVSNEYIRRDPTKNSIPAFCVDAVVHVPFGAHPSQCYDYYDYDGDFFKHYNIVSKTEEDFKEFVKEWVYDIEDHDAYLNKLGATRLLNLKPVPGFGYATNVLKEDK
;
A
#
# COMPACT_ATOMS: atom_id res chain seq x y z
N MET A 1 18.38 -19.22 -5.57
CA MET A 1 17.84 -19.70 -4.27
C MET A 1 16.35 -19.48 -4.27
N SER A 2 15.59 -20.34 -3.58
CA SER A 2 14.16 -20.12 -3.38
C SER A 2 13.93 -19.02 -2.35
N LYS A 3 12.98 -18.12 -2.63
CA LYS A 3 12.58 -17.02 -1.74
C LYS A 3 11.18 -17.24 -1.15
N ILE A 4 10.71 -18.47 -1.14
CA ILE A 4 9.38 -18.82 -0.63
C ILE A 4 9.40 -18.79 0.90
N TYR A 5 8.44 -18.08 1.47
CA TYR A 5 8.20 -17.96 2.90
C TYR A 5 6.72 -18.19 3.22
N SER A 6 6.42 -18.54 4.47
CA SER A 6 5.08 -18.33 5.01
C SER A 6 4.82 -16.83 5.21
N LEU A 7 3.56 -16.41 5.25
CA LEU A 7 3.24 -15.01 5.51
C LEU A 7 3.80 -14.54 6.85
N LYS A 8 3.62 -15.35 7.87
CA LYS A 8 4.13 -15.09 9.22
C LYS A 8 5.65 -14.90 9.25
N ASP A 9 6.40 -15.80 8.62
CA ASP A 9 7.87 -15.73 8.61
C ASP A 9 8.38 -14.54 7.79
N ALA A 10 7.72 -14.22 6.66
CA ALA A 10 8.09 -13.09 5.84
C ALA A 10 7.92 -11.76 6.61
N ILE A 11 6.78 -11.55 7.25
CA ILE A 11 6.52 -10.35 8.06
C ILE A 11 7.49 -10.29 9.25
N SER A 12 7.62 -11.36 10.03
CA SER A 12 8.53 -11.42 11.18
C SER A 12 9.99 -11.12 10.83
N LYS A 13 10.42 -11.51 9.62
CA LYS A 13 11.82 -11.37 9.20
C LYS A 13 12.16 -10.02 8.58
N TYR A 14 11.21 -9.42 7.87
CA TYR A 14 11.50 -8.29 6.98
C TYR A 14 10.79 -7.01 7.38
N VAL A 15 9.85 -7.02 8.32
CA VAL A 15 9.15 -5.82 8.82
C VAL A 15 9.58 -5.54 10.24
N GLU A 16 10.17 -4.37 10.47
CA GLU A 16 10.67 -3.94 11.77
C GLU A 16 9.93 -2.70 12.27
N ASP A 17 9.86 -2.50 13.59
CA ASP A 17 9.33 -1.27 14.18
C ASP A 17 10.12 -0.06 13.68
N GLY A 18 9.42 1.00 13.30
CA GLY A 18 10.02 2.22 12.78
C GLY A 18 10.52 2.14 11.34
N ASP A 19 10.15 1.11 10.58
CA ASP A 19 10.47 1.06 9.14
C ASP A 19 9.78 2.19 8.37
N VAL A 20 10.49 2.74 7.38
CA VAL A 20 9.88 3.48 6.29
C VAL A 20 9.26 2.43 5.35
N ILE A 21 7.93 2.37 5.35
CA ILE A 21 7.22 1.28 4.67
C ILE A 21 6.27 1.79 3.60
N SER A 22 6.19 1.08 2.48
CA SER A 22 5.26 1.38 1.38
C SER A 22 4.51 0.13 0.94
N PHE A 23 3.22 0.31 0.62
CA PHE A 23 2.36 -0.77 0.12
C PHE A 23 1.97 -0.54 -1.34
N GLY A 24 2.08 -1.57 -2.15
CA GLY A 24 1.62 -1.57 -3.54
C GLY A 24 0.11 -1.44 -3.69
N GLY A 25 -0.36 -1.42 -4.93
CA GLY A 25 -1.76 -1.26 -5.30
C GLY A 25 -2.26 0.19 -5.20
N PHE A 26 -3.53 0.41 -5.51
CA PHE A 26 -4.14 1.74 -5.59
C PHE A 26 -5.52 1.73 -4.95
N THR A 27 -5.73 2.43 -3.85
CA THR A 27 -7.00 2.55 -3.11
C THR A 27 -7.68 1.20 -2.81
N THR A 28 -8.58 0.75 -3.67
CA THR A 28 -9.31 -0.53 -3.57
C THR A 28 -8.79 -1.60 -4.56
N ASN A 29 -7.61 -1.38 -5.17
CA ASN A 29 -7.02 -2.30 -6.13
C ASN A 29 -5.72 -2.89 -5.60
N ARG A 30 -5.62 -4.21 -5.54
CA ARG A 30 -4.43 -5.02 -5.17
C ARG A 30 -3.69 -4.58 -3.90
N LYS A 31 -4.41 -4.04 -2.90
CA LYS A 31 -3.78 -3.71 -1.60
C LYS A 31 -3.44 -5.00 -0.85
N PRO A 32 -2.26 -5.11 -0.21
CA PRO A 32 -1.78 -6.35 0.39
C PRO A 32 -2.42 -6.61 1.77
N TYR A 33 -3.76 -6.72 1.85
CA TYR A 33 -4.49 -6.83 3.11
C TYR A 33 -4.07 -8.02 3.97
N ALA A 34 -3.76 -9.18 3.37
CA ALA A 34 -3.27 -10.32 4.15
C ALA A 34 -2.00 -9.98 4.93
N ALA A 35 -1.07 -9.22 4.31
CA ALA A 35 0.14 -8.77 5.00
C ALA A 35 -0.17 -7.70 6.06
N VAL A 36 -1.10 -6.79 5.80
CA VAL A 36 -1.56 -5.79 6.79
C VAL A 36 -2.14 -6.48 8.02
N TYR A 37 -2.98 -7.50 7.84
CA TYR A 37 -3.54 -8.27 8.96
C TYR A 37 -2.46 -9.01 9.73
N GLU A 38 -1.45 -9.55 9.04
CA GLU A 38 -0.35 -10.23 9.70
C GLU A 38 0.54 -9.26 10.49
N ILE A 39 0.82 -8.08 9.97
CA ILE A 39 1.52 -7.00 10.70
C ILE A 39 0.77 -6.65 11.99
N LEU A 40 -0.56 -6.49 11.91
CA LEU A 40 -1.38 -6.22 13.09
C LEU A 40 -1.30 -7.34 14.12
N ARG A 41 -1.40 -8.63 13.69
CA ARG A 41 -1.28 -9.79 14.58
C ARG A 41 0.07 -9.87 15.27
N GLN A 42 1.16 -9.57 14.56
CA GLN A 42 2.51 -9.60 15.10
C GLN A 42 2.87 -8.36 15.93
N GLY A 43 2.15 -7.25 15.71
CA GLY A 43 2.22 -6.07 16.55
C GLY A 43 3.29 -5.04 16.19
N GLN A 44 3.91 -5.14 14.99
CA GLN A 44 4.85 -4.12 14.52
C GLN A 44 4.19 -2.74 14.45
N LYS A 45 4.96 -1.69 14.70
CA LYS A 45 4.45 -0.32 14.87
C LYS A 45 5.48 0.76 14.57
N ASP A 46 5.07 1.99 14.86
CA ASP A 46 5.88 3.20 14.71
C ASP A 46 6.34 3.45 13.27
N PHE A 47 5.57 2.95 12.29
CA PHE A 47 5.89 3.07 10.88
C PHE A 47 5.91 4.53 10.40
N ILE A 48 6.86 4.81 9.51
CA ILE A 48 6.83 5.97 8.64
C ILE A 48 6.29 5.49 7.31
N ALA A 49 5.07 5.89 6.97
CA ALA A 49 4.41 5.46 5.75
C ALA A 49 4.72 6.42 4.60
N GLU A 50 5.36 5.92 3.55
CA GLU A 50 5.42 6.56 2.23
C GLU A 50 4.35 5.91 1.37
N ALA A 51 3.14 6.47 1.46
CA ALA A 51 1.96 5.85 0.91
C ALA A 51 1.50 6.55 -0.37
N GLY A 52 1.46 5.80 -1.44
CA GLY A 52 0.71 6.20 -2.63
C GLY A 52 -0.78 6.30 -2.35
N PRO A 53 -1.66 6.35 -3.36
CA PRO A 53 -3.10 6.37 -3.13
C PRO A 53 -3.56 5.15 -2.35
N ALA A 54 -3.96 5.39 -1.11
CA ALA A 54 -4.22 4.41 -0.07
C ALA A 54 -5.72 4.24 0.24
N GLY A 55 -6.05 3.23 1.01
CA GLY A 55 -7.41 2.93 1.42
C GLY A 55 -7.48 2.33 2.83
N GLY A 56 -8.28 1.29 2.98
CA GLY A 56 -8.49 0.60 4.25
C GLY A 56 -7.25 -0.11 4.80
N ASP A 57 -6.27 -0.41 3.95
CA ASP A 57 -4.98 -0.96 4.34
C ASP A 57 -4.29 -0.05 5.39
N TRP A 58 -4.09 1.20 5.04
CA TRP A 58 -3.51 2.18 5.96
C TRP A 58 -4.49 2.65 7.04
N ASP A 59 -5.78 2.73 6.73
CA ASP A 59 -6.80 3.12 7.73
C ASP A 59 -6.84 2.15 8.91
N LEU A 60 -6.62 0.85 8.68
CA LEU A 60 -6.49 -0.18 9.72
C LEU A 60 -5.25 0.05 10.59
N LEU A 61 -4.07 0.24 10.00
CA LEU A 61 -2.84 0.47 10.74
C LEU A 61 -2.88 1.77 11.55
N ILE A 62 -3.45 2.83 10.96
CA ILE A 62 -3.64 4.11 11.65
C ILE A 62 -4.63 3.95 12.81
N GLY A 63 -5.76 3.28 12.59
CA GLY A 63 -6.76 3.04 13.63
C GLY A 63 -6.26 2.17 14.80
N GLU A 64 -5.23 1.36 14.58
CA GLU A 64 -4.53 0.55 15.58
C GLU A 64 -3.26 1.24 16.13
N ASP A 65 -3.09 2.54 15.89
CA ASP A 65 -1.94 3.35 16.36
C ASP A 65 -0.57 2.75 15.96
N ARG A 66 -0.47 2.17 14.73
CA ARG A 66 0.78 1.56 14.22
C ARG A 66 1.63 2.53 13.41
N VAL A 67 1.11 3.70 13.06
CA VAL A 67 1.74 4.67 12.16
C VAL A 67 2.17 5.91 12.96
N LEU A 68 3.46 6.18 12.94
CA LEU A 68 4.05 7.37 13.57
C LEU A 68 3.92 8.60 12.68
N ALA A 69 4.29 8.46 11.40
CA ALA A 69 4.20 9.52 10.39
C ALA A 69 3.62 8.96 9.09
N TYR A 70 2.76 9.73 8.47
CA TYR A 70 2.03 9.33 7.28
C TYR A 70 2.18 10.38 6.19
N ILE A 71 3.00 10.06 5.19
CA ILE A 71 3.24 10.87 3.99
C ILE A 71 2.39 10.27 2.88
N ASN A 72 1.52 11.07 2.27
CA ASN A 72 0.48 10.54 1.40
C ASN A 72 -0.05 11.60 0.41
N CYS A 73 -0.88 11.18 -0.53
CA CYS A 73 -1.60 12.07 -1.44
C CYS A 73 -3.12 11.84 -1.42
N TYR A 74 -3.57 10.65 -0.99
CA TYR A 74 -4.99 10.27 -0.99
C TYR A 74 -5.24 9.05 -0.11
N THR A 75 -6.28 9.11 0.74
CA THR A 75 -6.66 7.98 1.61
C THR A 75 -8.17 7.79 1.66
N ALA A 76 -8.68 6.87 0.86
CA ALA A 76 -10.07 6.44 0.89
C ALA A 76 -10.27 5.08 0.22
N ASN A 77 -11.29 4.34 0.63
CA ASN A 77 -11.82 3.22 -0.13
C ASN A 77 -12.71 3.77 -1.25
N SER A 78 -12.12 4.03 -2.41
CA SER A 78 -12.79 4.65 -3.56
C SER A 78 -14.08 3.91 -3.92
N GLY A 79 -15.17 4.67 -4.09
CA GLY A 79 -16.51 4.13 -4.33
C GLY A 79 -17.31 3.80 -3.05
N TYR A 80 -16.65 3.69 -1.89
CA TYR A 80 -17.28 3.30 -0.61
C TYR A 80 -17.16 4.37 0.46
N THR A 81 -16.08 5.15 0.47
CA THR A 81 -15.89 6.29 1.38
C THR A 81 -15.26 7.46 0.62
N ASN A 82 -15.56 8.68 1.05
CA ASN A 82 -14.88 9.87 0.52
C ASN A 82 -13.50 10.10 1.16
N VAL A 83 -13.37 9.72 2.43
CA VAL A 83 -12.12 9.78 3.21
C VAL A 83 -12.16 8.64 4.21
N SER A 84 -11.07 7.91 4.37
CA SER A 84 -10.96 6.85 5.38
C SER A 84 -11.15 7.40 6.79
N ARG A 85 -11.93 6.70 7.62
CA ARG A 85 -12.52 7.32 8.81
C ARG A 85 -11.57 7.38 9.99
N ARG A 86 -10.76 6.34 10.18
CA ARG A 86 -9.78 6.31 11.28
C ARG A 86 -8.66 7.29 10.99
N PHE A 87 -8.16 7.32 9.75
CA PHE A 87 -7.22 8.32 9.26
C PHE A 87 -7.71 9.74 9.54
N ARG A 88 -8.92 10.07 9.10
CA ARG A 88 -9.51 11.39 9.34
C ARG A 88 -9.56 11.73 10.82
N LYS A 89 -10.05 10.82 11.65
CA LYS A 89 -10.19 11.02 13.09
C LYS A 89 -8.83 11.25 13.78
N HIS A 90 -7.81 10.48 13.42
CA HIS A 90 -6.48 10.62 13.99
C HIS A 90 -5.84 11.98 13.66
N ILE A 91 -6.08 12.51 12.44
CA ILE A 91 -5.66 13.87 12.07
C ILE A 91 -6.42 14.92 12.91
N GLU A 92 -7.76 14.82 12.98
CA GLU A 92 -8.60 15.76 13.72
C GLU A 92 -8.26 15.78 15.22
N GLU A 93 -7.82 14.66 15.80
CA GLU A 93 -7.38 14.52 17.18
C GLU A 93 -5.89 14.83 17.41
N GLY A 94 -5.13 15.09 16.35
CA GLY A 94 -3.68 15.37 16.44
C GLY A 94 -2.83 14.16 16.86
N LYS A 95 -3.33 12.93 16.66
CA LYS A 95 -2.65 11.68 17.01
C LYS A 95 -1.67 11.20 15.93
N LEU A 96 -1.87 11.63 14.68
CA LEU A 96 -1.08 11.21 13.53
C LEU A 96 -0.25 12.38 13.01
N LEU A 97 1.04 12.21 12.86
CA LEU A 97 1.88 13.12 12.10
C LEU A 97 1.58 12.92 10.62
N TYR A 98 0.96 13.90 10.00
CA TYR A 98 0.48 13.79 8.63
C TYR A 98 1.09 14.85 7.73
N GLU A 99 1.50 14.45 6.52
CA GLU A 99 1.95 15.35 5.46
C GLU A 99 1.41 14.88 4.12
N ASP A 100 0.96 15.85 3.31
CA ASP A 100 0.45 15.57 1.97
C ASP A 100 1.29 16.23 0.87
N TYR A 101 1.39 15.51 -0.23
CA TYR A 101 1.82 16.00 -1.53
C TYR A 101 0.64 15.92 -2.51
N SER A 102 0.75 16.58 -3.67
CA SER A 102 -0.18 16.22 -4.75
C SER A 102 0.10 14.80 -5.23
N GLN A 103 -0.90 14.11 -5.76
CA GLN A 103 -0.73 12.74 -6.25
C GLN A 103 0.42 12.64 -7.26
N ASP A 104 0.51 13.61 -8.19
CA ASP A 104 1.59 13.63 -9.18
C ASP A 104 2.98 13.69 -8.53
N VAL A 105 3.16 14.57 -7.53
CA VAL A 105 4.46 14.72 -6.85
C VAL A 105 4.77 13.50 -6.03
N GLU A 106 3.80 12.91 -5.34
CA GLU A 106 4.01 11.68 -4.55
C GLU A 106 4.45 10.52 -5.45
N MET A 107 3.75 10.29 -6.56
CA MET A 107 4.13 9.23 -7.51
C MET A 107 5.51 9.49 -8.13
N LEU A 108 5.82 10.74 -8.46
CA LEU A 108 7.13 11.11 -9.00
C LEU A 108 8.26 10.97 -7.95
N ARG A 109 7.98 11.18 -6.65
CA ARG A 109 8.95 10.95 -5.56
C ARG A 109 9.29 9.47 -5.45
N LEU A 110 8.30 8.58 -5.51
CA LEU A 110 8.51 7.13 -5.51
C LEU A 110 9.27 6.67 -6.76
N HIS A 111 8.93 7.21 -7.94
CA HIS A 111 9.67 6.94 -9.17
C HIS A 111 11.12 7.47 -9.10
N ALA A 112 11.34 8.65 -8.55
CA ALA A 112 12.69 9.20 -8.35
C ALA A 112 13.53 8.33 -7.40
N ALA A 113 12.89 7.71 -6.39
CA ALA A 113 13.55 6.75 -5.51
C ALA A 113 14.01 5.50 -6.27
N SER A 114 13.19 4.96 -7.17
CA SER A 114 13.56 3.81 -8.01
C SER A 114 14.73 4.10 -8.94
N LEU A 115 14.90 5.35 -9.35
CA LEU A 115 16.00 5.81 -10.19
C LEU A 115 17.27 6.19 -9.40
N GLY A 116 17.22 6.14 -8.06
CA GLY A 116 18.33 6.55 -7.19
C GLY A 116 18.61 8.06 -7.21
N LEU A 117 17.60 8.88 -7.50
CA LEU A 117 17.75 10.34 -7.47
C LEU A 117 17.78 10.82 -6.02
N PRO A 118 18.63 11.81 -5.69
CA PRO A 118 18.73 12.33 -4.31
C PRO A 118 17.57 13.25 -3.93
N TYR A 119 16.92 13.88 -4.89
CA TYR A 119 15.74 14.74 -4.74
C TYR A 119 15.03 14.92 -6.07
N LEU A 120 13.78 15.35 -6.02
CA LEU A 120 12.93 15.59 -7.18
C LEU A 120 12.70 17.09 -7.37
N PRO A 121 13.27 17.75 -8.41
CA PRO A 121 12.94 19.15 -8.72
C PRO A 121 11.66 19.22 -9.55
N VAL A 122 10.64 19.95 -9.05
CA VAL A 122 9.34 20.10 -9.72
C VAL A 122 8.78 21.52 -9.61
N LYS A 123 7.87 21.88 -10.51
CA LYS A 123 7.02 23.07 -10.41
C LYS A 123 5.61 22.76 -9.90
N LEU A 124 5.26 21.49 -9.89
CA LEU A 124 4.00 21.01 -9.34
C LEU A 124 3.87 21.44 -7.89
N MET A 125 2.67 21.69 -7.43
CA MET A 125 2.30 22.24 -6.13
C MET A 125 2.66 23.72 -5.88
N MET A 126 3.61 24.33 -6.61
CA MET A 126 3.95 25.74 -6.43
C MET A 126 2.72 26.65 -6.59
N GLY A 127 2.53 27.59 -5.64
CA GLY A 127 1.38 28.48 -5.61
C GLY A 127 0.07 27.82 -5.14
N THR A 128 0.15 26.66 -4.52
CA THR A 128 -0.97 25.96 -3.88
C THR A 128 -0.81 25.92 -2.37
N GLY A 129 -1.89 25.64 -1.64
CA GLY A 129 -1.84 25.48 -0.19
C GLY A 129 -0.92 24.34 0.27
N LEU A 130 -0.53 23.39 -0.60
CA LEU A 130 0.40 22.31 -0.28
C LEU A 130 1.84 22.80 -0.04
N THR A 131 2.20 23.96 -0.60
CA THR A 131 3.48 24.63 -0.32
C THR A 131 3.43 25.57 0.88
N ASP A 132 2.25 26.13 1.17
CA ASP A 132 2.09 27.10 2.25
C ASP A 132 1.94 26.42 3.62
N LYS A 133 1.35 25.22 3.63
CA LYS A 133 1.03 24.48 4.86
C LYS A 133 1.74 23.13 4.87
N TRP A 134 2.71 23.03 5.75
CA TRP A 134 3.37 21.77 6.03
C TRP A 134 2.55 21.00 7.07
N GLY A 135 2.31 19.74 6.84
CA GLY A 135 1.62 18.90 7.83
C GLY A 135 2.50 18.59 9.03
N ILE A 136 3.76 18.19 8.79
CA ILE A 136 4.75 17.87 9.82
C ILE A 136 5.73 19.03 9.95
N SER A 137 5.81 19.64 11.14
CA SER A 137 6.69 20.79 11.39
C SER A 137 8.18 20.38 11.41
N ARG A 138 9.09 21.36 11.26
CA ARG A 138 10.54 21.13 11.39
C ARG A 138 10.93 20.54 12.74
N GLU A 139 10.29 21.02 13.82
CA GLU A 139 10.53 20.53 15.18
C GLU A 139 10.07 19.08 15.37
N GLN A 140 8.99 18.68 14.71
CA GLN A 140 8.51 17.30 14.72
C GLN A 140 9.43 16.39 13.89
N ARG A 141 9.82 16.83 12.68
CA ARG A 141 10.77 16.10 11.82
C ARG A 141 12.11 15.85 12.50
N ALA A 142 12.65 16.84 13.20
CA ALA A 142 13.93 16.73 13.91
C ALA A 142 13.95 15.66 15.02
N LYS A 143 12.79 15.10 15.38
CA LYS A 143 12.65 14.01 16.36
C LYS A 143 12.57 12.62 15.73
N ILE A 144 12.55 12.54 14.40
CA ILE A 144 12.37 11.30 13.63
C ILE A 144 13.53 11.21 12.65
N ASP A 145 14.53 10.41 12.97
CA ASP A 145 15.79 10.32 12.21
C ASP A 145 15.61 9.97 10.72
N LYS A 146 14.56 9.21 10.41
CA LYS A 146 14.27 8.76 9.03
C LYS A 146 13.45 9.77 8.21
N LEU A 147 12.98 10.87 8.81
CA LEU A 147 12.31 11.93 8.08
C LEU A 147 13.30 13.00 7.60
N PRO A 148 13.16 13.47 6.35
CA PRO A 148 13.91 14.65 5.90
C PRO A 148 13.61 15.88 6.75
N ASN A 149 14.60 16.75 6.98
CA ASN A 149 14.45 17.96 7.79
C ASN A 149 13.43 18.96 7.22
N GLU A 150 13.19 18.91 5.91
CA GLU A 150 12.32 19.81 5.17
C GLU A 150 11.35 18.99 4.32
N LYS A 151 10.10 19.47 4.18
CA LYS A 151 9.15 18.88 3.21
C LYS A 151 9.64 19.10 1.77
N PHE A 152 10.17 20.28 1.49
CA PHE A 152 10.82 20.67 0.25
C PHE A 152 11.64 21.93 0.49
N VAL A 153 12.55 22.25 -0.42
CA VAL A 153 13.26 23.54 -0.46
C VAL A 153 13.04 24.20 -1.82
N GLU A 154 12.88 25.54 -1.82
CA GLU A 154 12.85 26.30 -3.06
C GLU A 154 14.29 26.49 -3.58
N VAL A 155 14.54 26.15 -4.84
CA VAL A 155 15.82 26.28 -5.49
C VAL A 155 15.69 27.00 -6.83
N GLU A 156 16.73 27.72 -7.26
CA GLU A 156 16.78 28.31 -8.59
C GLU A 156 17.07 27.21 -9.62
N ASN A 157 16.36 27.26 -10.75
CA ASN A 157 16.64 26.38 -11.88
C ASN A 157 18.02 26.69 -12.47
N PRO A 158 19.00 25.77 -12.42
CA PRO A 158 20.36 26.05 -12.86
C PRO A 158 20.48 26.35 -14.37
N PHE A 159 19.44 26.02 -15.14
CA PHE A 159 19.42 26.20 -16.58
C PHE A 159 18.63 27.46 -17.02
N LYS A 160 17.95 28.15 -16.07
CA LYS A 160 17.13 29.29 -16.40
C LYS A 160 17.09 30.29 -15.22
N LYS A 161 17.89 31.35 -15.35
CA LYS A 161 17.99 32.41 -14.33
C LYS A 161 16.61 33.01 -13.97
N GLY A 162 16.36 33.13 -12.67
CA GLY A 162 15.11 33.67 -12.13
C GLY A 162 13.92 32.70 -12.17
N ASP A 163 14.10 31.50 -12.71
CA ASP A 163 13.12 30.43 -12.69
C ASP A 163 13.31 29.59 -11.41
N LYS A 164 12.29 29.45 -10.61
CA LYS A 164 12.32 28.70 -9.36
C LYS A 164 11.56 27.40 -9.46
N VAL A 165 12.04 26.39 -8.75
CA VAL A 165 11.39 25.09 -8.57
C VAL A 165 11.44 24.68 -7.10
N ILE A 166 10.60 23.76 -6.69
CA ILE A 166 10.75 23.09 -5.40
C ILE A 166 11.54 21.80 -5.58
N ALA A 167 12.49 21.55 -4.71
CA ALA A 167 13.23 20.31 -4.60
C ALA A 167 12.59 19.49 -3.46
N CYS A 168 11.86 18.43 -3.81
CA CYS A 168 11.23 17.52 -2.85
C CYS A 168 12.20 16.39 -2.49
N PRO A 169 12.32 15.99 -1.22
CA PRO A 169 13.11 14.83 -0.83
C PRO A 169 12.53 13.56 -1.44
N VAL A 170 13.40 12.63 -1.79
CA VAL A 170 13.03 11.30 -2.28
C VAL A 170 13.00 10.34 -1.08
N PRO A 171 11.99 9.47 -0.94
CA PRO A 171 11.91 8.57 0.21
C PRO A 171 12.98 7.47 0.17
N GLU A 172 13.52 7.13 1.33
CA GLU A 172 14.37 5.96 1.53
C GLU A 172 13.53 4.84 2.14
N ILE A 173 12.95 3.99 1.31
CA ILE A 173 12.03 2.93 1.71
C ILE A 173 12.81 1.75 2.30
N ASP A 174 12.53 1.39 3.54
CA ASP A 174 13.11 0.19 4.17
C ASP A 174 12.42 -1.08 3.66
N THR A 175 11.08 -1.08 3.68
CA THR A 175 10.30 -2.27 3.31
C THR A 175 9.15 -1.92 2.36
N ALA A 176 9.08 -2.61 1.22
CA ALA A 176 7.93 -2.60 0.33
C ALA A 176 7.14 -3.91 0.45
N ILE A 177 5.80 -3.83 0.46
CA ILE A 177 4.92 -5.01 0.44
C ILE A 177 3.94 -4.87 -0.71
N ILE A 178 3.97 -5.84 -1.62
CA ILE A 178 3.24 -5.78 -2.89
C ILE A 178 2.45 -7.07 -3.09
N HIS A 179 1.19 -6.94 -3.50
CA HIS A 179 0.40 -8.09 -3.93
C HIS A 179 0.37 -8.18 -5.45
N VAL A 180 0.64 -9.37 -6.01
CA VAL A 180 0.71 -9.60 -7.46
C VAL A 180 -0.12 -10.81 -7.86
N GLN A 181 -0.45 -10.92 -9.15
CA GLN A 181 -1.17 -12.08 -9.64
C GLN A 181 -0.29 -13.33 -9.65
N MET A 182 0.94 -13.24 -10.12
CA MET A 182 1.84 -14.39 -10.21
C MET A 182 3.23 -14.07 -9.71
N ALA A 183 3.84 -15.00 -8.98
CA ALA A 183 5.25 -14.95 -8.64
C ALA A 183 5.90 -16.33 -8.78
N SER A 184 7.21 -16.35 -9.03
CA SER A 184 7.98 -17.59 -9.05
C SER A 184 8.92 -17.69 -7.84
N PRO A 185 9.41 -18.90 -7.51
CA PRO A 185 10.28 -19.12 -6.34
C PRO A 185 11.57 -18.29 -6.31
N ASP A 186 12.04 -17.79 -7.45
CA ASP A 186 13.21 -16.92 -7.52
C ASP A 186 12.89 -15.44 -7.25
N GLY A 187 11.60 -15.06 -7.23
CA GLY A 187 11.14 -13.69 -6.99
C GLY A 187 10.75 -12.91 -8.23
N THR A 188 10.76 -13.52 -9.43
CA THR A 188 10.21 -12.86 -10.62
C THR A 188 8.69 -12.78 -10.49
N CYS A 189 8.11 -11.58 -10.73
CA CYS A 189 6.69 -11.34 -10.54
C CYS A 189 6.03 -10.80 -11.80
N ARG A 190 4.74 -11.12 -11.93
CA ARG A 190 3.88 -10.63 -13.01
C ARG A 190 2.67 -9.95 -12.44
N ILE A 191 2.45 -8.70 -12.85
CA ILE A 191 1.25 -7.93 -12.59
C ILE A 191 0.39 -7.95 -13.86
N ILE A 192 -0.90 -8.20 -13.72
CA ILE A 192 -1.88 -8.14 -14.80
C ILE A 192 -2.72 -6.88 -14.59
N GLY A 193 -2.80 -6.03 -15.62
CA GLY A 193 -3.44 -4.71 -15.53
C GLY A 193 -2.48 -3.62 -15.08
N ASP A 194 -2.98 -2.64 -14.32
CA ASP A 194 -2.19 -1.50 -13.90
C ASP A 194 -1.15 -1.87 -12.83
N GLU A 195 0.07 -1.41 -13.03
CA GLU A 195 1.21 -1.61 -12.11
C GLU A 195 1.25 -0.56 -11.00
N PHE A 196 0.56 0.58 -11.19
CA PHE A 196 0.56 1.73 -10.27
C PHE A 196 2.00 2.19 -9.94
N HIS A 197 2.37 2.18 -8.66
CA HIS A 197 3.72 2.49 -8.18
C HIS A 197 4.48 1.24 -7.67
N ASP A 198 3.95 0.05 -7.91
CA ASP A 198 4.45 -1.21 -7.35
C ASP A 198 5.88 -1.50 -7.79
N VAL A 199 6.17 -1.30 -9.08
CA VAL A 199 7.53 -1.51 -9.62
C VAL A 199 8.51 -0.50 -9.02
N ASP A 200 8.10 0.75 -8.86
CA ASP A 200 8.93 1.80 -8.30
C ASP A 200 9.31 1.50 -6.85
N ILE A 201 8.34 1.14 -6.00
CA ILE A 201 8.64 0.81 -4.61
C ILE A 201 9.43 -0.50 -4.47
N ALA A 202 9.21 -1.49 -5.36
CA ALA A 202 10.00 -2.73 -5.37
C ALA A 202 11.48 -2.48 -5.70
N VAL A 203 11.76 -1.53 -6.59
CA VAL A 203 13.14 -1.16 -6.98
C VAL A 203 13.79 -0.26 -5.94
N ALA A 204 13.01 0.64 -5.32
CA ALA A 204 13.51 1.63 -4.36
C ALA A 204 13.77 1.04 -2.97
N ALA A 205 13.00 0.04 -2.55
CA ALA A 205 13.06 -0.49 -1.20
C ALA A 205 14.31 -1.34 -0.95
N ARG A 206 14.78 -1.32 0.30
CA ARG A 206 15.88 -2.17 0.77
C ARG A 206 15.47 -3.63 0.91
N LYS A 207 14.17 -3.87 1.18
CA LYS A 207 13.56 -5.20 1.37
C LYS A 207 12.20 -5.20 0.67
N THR A 208 11.89 -6.23 -0.11
CA THR A 208 10.59 -6.34 -0.78
C THR A 208 9.94 -7.69 -0.51
N ILE A 209 8.74 -7.65 0.07
CA ILE A 209 7.88 -8.81 0.26
C ILE A 209 6.81 -8.80 -0.82
N VAL A 210 6.71 -9.89 -1.57
CA VAL A 210 5.64 -10.09 -2.56
C VAL A 210 4.70 -11.18 -2.08
N THR A 211 3.42 -10.85 -1.95
CA THR A 211 2.34 -11.83 -1.82
C THR A 211 1.72 -12.07 -3.20
N CYS A 212 1.33 -13.30 -3.51
CA CYS A 212 0.80 -13.61 -4.84
C CYS A 212 -0.41 -14.55 -4.80
N GLU A 213 -1.27 -14.42 -5.81
CA GLU A 213 -2.39 -15.31 -6.04
C GLU A 213 -1.95 -16.69 -6.53
N GLU A 214 -0.96 -16.73 -7.43
CA GLU A 214 -0.40 -17.95 -7.98
C GLU A 214 1.11 -18.01 -7.83
N LEU A 215 1.58 -19.12 -7.25
CA LEU A 215 2.99 -19.48 -7.27
C LEU A 215 3.24 -20.36 -8.49
N VAL A 216 3.97 -19.83 -9.46
CA VAL A 216 4.28 -20.52 -10.73
C VAL A 216 5.74 -20.96 -10.79
N SER A 217 6.07 -21.93 -11.66
CA SER A 217 7.47 -22.35 -11.80
C SER A 217 8.33 -21.27 -12.48
N ASN A 218 9.64 -21.30 -12.19
CA ASN A 218 10.59 -20.40 -12.85
C ASN A 218 10.59 -20.56 -14.38
N GLU A 219 10.36 -21.78 -14.88
CA GLU A 219 10.26 -22.06 -16.32
C GLU A 219 8.99 -21.43 -16.92
N TYR A 220 7.87 -21.49 -16.20
CA TYR A 220 6.61 -20.91 -16.65
C TYR A 220 6.72 -19.39 -16.83
N ILE A 221 7.22 -18.69 -15.81
CA ILE A 221 7.29 -17.23 -15.82
C ILE A 221 8.32 -16.70 -16.85
N ARG A 222 9.37 -17.48 -17.12
CA ARG A 222 10.42 -17.14 -18.10
C ARG A 222 10.04 -17.37 -19.56
N ARG A 223 8.96 -18.13 -19.85
CA ARG A 223 8.50 -18.37 -21.24
C ARG A 223 8.07 -17.10 -21.94
N ASP A 224 7.56 -16.12 -21.18
CA ASP A 224 7.17 -14.83 -21.71
C ASP A 224 7.64 -13.70 -20.77
N PRO A 225 8.93 -13.32 -20.91
CA PRO A 225 9.52 -12.31 -20.03
C PRO A 225 8.94 -10.91 -20.22
N THR A 226 8.27 -10.66 -21.35
CA THR A 226 7.66 -9.35 -21.66
C THR A 226 6.47 -9.03 -20.77
N LYS A 227 5.91 -10.05 -20.08
CA LYS A 227 4.80 -9.91 -19.13
C LYS A 227 5.25 -9.77 -17.69
N ASN A 228 6.55 -9.83 -17.41
CA ASN A 228 7.07 -9.77 -16.06
C ASN A 228 7.34 -8.31 -15.66
N SER A 229 6.78 -7.89 -14.53
CA SER A 229 6.81 -6.52 -14.04
C SER A 229 7.97 -6.29 -13.06
N ILE A 230 8.14 -7.18 -12.08
CA ILE A 230 9.15 -7.03 -11.04
C ILE A 230 10.23 -8.12 -11.21
N PRO A 231 11.49 -7.72 -11.40
CA PRO A 231 12.59 -8.67 -11.56
C PRO A 231 12.98 -9.31 -10.23
N ALA A 232 13.46 -10.55 -10.31
CA ALA A 232 13.80 -11.37 -9.14
C ALA A 232 14.76 -10.69 -8.14
N PHE A 233 15.68 -9.88 -8.60
CA PHE A 233 16.68 -9.25 -7.73
C PHE A 233 16.11 -8.14 -6.81
N CYS A 234 14.91 -7.63 -7.12
CA CYS A 234 14.21 -6.65 -6.28
C CYS A 234 13.37 -7.30 -5.15
N VAL A 235 13.23 -8.63 -5.11
CA VAL A 235 12.33 -9.31 -4.19
C VAL A 235 13.11 -10.15 -3.18
N ASP A 236 12.81 -10.05 -1.89
CA ASP A 236 13.43 -10.80 -0.81
C ASP A 236 12.59 -11.98 -0.35
N ALA A 237 11.26 -11.83 -0.36
CA ALA A 237 10.32 -12.87 0.01
C ALA A 237 9.16 -12.99 -0.96
N VAL A 238 8.79 -14.23 -1.28
CA VAL A 238 7.59 -14.59 -2.05
C VAL A 238 6.67 -15.41 -1.15
N VAL A 239 5.43 -14.98 -1.03
CA VAL A 239 4.42 -15.64 -0.20
C VAL A 239 3.20 -15.97 -1.06
N HIS A 240 2.83 -17.24 -1.14
CA HIS A 240 1.60 -17.67 -1.82
C HIS A 240 0.40 -17.42 -0.91
N VAL A 241 -0.45 -16.48 -1.26
CA VAL A 241 -1.59 -16.02 -0.45
C VAL A 241 -2.78 -15.73 -1.35
N PRO A 242 -3.53 -16.76 -1.80
CA PRO A 242 -4.73 -16.56 -2.61
C PRO A 242 -5.73 -15.65 -1.91
N PHE A 243 -6.39 -14.77 -2.65
CA PHE A 243 -7.24 -13.70 -2.12
C PHE A 243 -6.51 -12.77 -1.13
N GLY A 244 -5.20 -12.63 -1.28
CA GLY A 244 -4.38 -11.82 -0.36
C GLY A 244 -4.64 -10.32 -0.42
N ALA A 245 -5.29 -9.84 -1.49
CA ALA A 245 -5.74 -8.46 -1.60
C ALA A 245 -7.19 -8.23 -1.09
N HIS A 246 -7.96 -9.28 -0.75
CA HIS A 246 -9.33 -9.12 -0.28
C HIS A 246 -9.40 -8.17 0.95
N PRO A 247 -10.29 -7.18 1.00
CA PRO A 247 -11.48 -6.93 0.14
C PRO A 247 -11.23 -6.13 -1.14
N SER A 248 -9.98 -5.71 -1.43
CA SER A 248 -9.60 -5.11 -2.71
C SER A 248 -9.79 -6.10 -3.86
N GLN A 249 -9.97 -5.58 -5.07
CA GLN A 249 -9.91 -6.42 -6.26
C GLN A 249 -8.46 -6.85 -6.55
N CYS A 250 -8.33 -8.01 -7.21
CA CYS A 250 -7.14 -8.41 -7.93
C CYS A 250 -7.56 -8.68 -9.37
N TYR A 251 -7.25 -7.76 -10.29
CA TYR A 251 -7.73 -7.80 -11.67
C TYR A 251 -7.46 -9.16 -12.31
N ASP A 252 -8.45 -9.67 -13.03
CA ASP A 252 -8.50 -11.01 -13.67
C ASP A 252 -8.68 -12.20 -12.69
N TYR A 253 -8.58 -11.98 -11.38
CA TYR A 253 -8.72 -13.02 -10.34
C TYR A 253 -10.00 -12.88 -9.53
N TYR A 254 -10.32 -11.69 -9.05
CA TYR A 254 -11.55 -11.36 -8.31
C TYR A 254 -11.81 -9.86 -8.24
N ASP A 255 -13.08 -9.52 -8.15
CA ASP A 255 -13.56 -8.16 -7.97
C ASP A 255 -13.56 -7.72 -6.50
N TYR A 256 -13.90 -6.45 -6.27
CA TYR A 256 -14.06 -5.90 -4.92
C TYR A 256 -15.12 -6.65 -4.13
N ASP A 257 -14.88 -6.85 -2.85
CA ASP A 257 -15.94 -7.20 -1.92
C ASP A 257 -16.62 -5.92 -1.41
N GLY A 258 -17.60 -5.43 -2.20
CA GLY A 258 -18.32 -4.19 -1.91
C GLY A 258 -19.04 -4.22 -0.57
N ASP A 259 -19.61 -5.35 -0.19
CA ASP A 259 -20.31 -5.49 1.09
C ASP A 259 -19.35 -5.43 2.27
N PHE A 260 -18.13 -5.96 2.12
CA PHE A 260 -17.08 -5.84 3.12
C PHE A 260 -16.63 -4.39 3.30
N PHE A 261 -16.42 -3.66 2.21
CA PHE A 261 -16.08 -2.25 2.27
C PHE A 261 -17.20 -1.38 2.86
N LYS A 262 -18.47 -1.65 2.51
CA LYS A 262 -19.63 -0.98 3.11
C LYS A 262 -19.70 -1.24 4.62
N HIS A 263 -19.51 -2.49 5.04
CA HIS A 263 -19.46 -2.86 6.45
C HIS A 263 -18.31 -2.14 7.17
N TYR A 264 -17.10 -2.18 6.63
CA TYR A 264 -15.95 -1.45 7.19
C TYR A 264 -16.21 0.05 7.32
N ASN A 265 -16.83 0.67 6.31
CA ASN A 265 -17.21 2.10 6.36
C ASN A 265 -18.19 2.42 7.49
N ILE A 266 -19.02 1.48 7.89
CA ILE A 266 -19.96 1.64 9.01
C ILE A 266 -19.23 1.52 10.35
N VAL A 267 -18.53 0.42 10.56
CA VAL A 267 -17.88 0.10 11.84
C VAL A 267 -16.68 1.00 12.15
N SER A 268 -16.00 1.51 11.14
CA SER A 268 -14.88 2.45 11.33
C SER A 268 -15.29 3.86 11.79
N LYS A 269 -16.59 4.16 11.93
CA LYS A 269 -17.09 5.47 12.41
C LYS A 269 -16.77 5.73 13.86
N THR A 270 -16.92 4.72 14.72
CA THR A 270 -16.61 4.80 16.13
C THR A 270 -15.34 4.01 16.44
N GLU A 271 -14.70 4.32 17.55
CA GLU A 271 -13.52 3.57 17.98
C GLU A 271 -13.91 2.18 18.51
N GLU A 272 -15.00 2.10 19.23
CA GLU A 272 -15.52 0.86 19.81
C GLU A 272 -15.86 -0.16 18.72
N ASP A 273 -16.70 0.21 17.75
CA ASP A 273 -17.07 -0.68 16.65
C ASP A 273 -15.85 -1.07 15.80
N PHE A 274 -14.91 -0.14 15.59
CA PHE A 274 -13.68 -0.40 14.88
C PHE A 274 -12.81 -1.44 15.61
N LYS A 275 -12.61 -1.29 16.91
CA LYS A 275 -11.84 -2.24 17.73
C LYS A 275 -12.49 -3.62 17.74
N GLU A 276 -13.83 -3.70 17.80
CA GLU A 276 -14.56 -4.95 17.70
C GLU A 276 -14.35 -5.60 16.32
N PHE A 277 -14.43 -4.81 15.23
CA PHE A 277 -14.15 -5.29 13.88
C PHE A 277 -12.71 -5.83 13.75
N VAL A 278 -11.71 -5.10 14.21
CA VAL A 278 -10.32 -5.55 14.14
C VAL A 278 -10.11 -6.81 14.99
N LYS A 279 -10.72 -6.87 16.18
CA LYS A 279 -10.69 -8.07 16.99
C LYS A 279 -11.27 -9.25 16.23
N GLU A 280 -12.48 -9.11 15.68
CA GLU A 280 -13.20 -10.17 14.96
C GLU A 280 -12.50 -10.65 13.70
N TRP A 281 -11.95 -9.72 12.88
CA TRP A 281 -11.43 -10.04 11.56
C TRP A 281 -9.90 -10.15 11.49
N VAL A 282 -9.20 -9.78 12.54
CA VAL A 282 -7.72 -9.83 12.58
C VAL A 282 -7.21 -10.64 13.78
N TYR A 283 -7.53 -10.21 15.02
CA TYR A 283 -6.89 -10.79 16.20
C TYR A 283 -7.47 -12.15 16.62
N ASP A 284 -8.76 -12.40 16.42
CA ASP A 284 -9.42 -13.68 16.68
C ASP A 284 -9.21 -14.69 15.52
N ILE A 285 -8.43 -14.31 14.50
CA ILE A 285 -8.10 -15.10 13.31
C ILE A 285 -6.62 -15.51 13.36
N GLU A 286 -6.36 -16.81 13.36
CA GLU A 286 -5.00 -17.35 13.52
C GLU A 286 -4.08 -17.01 12.34
N ASP A 287 -4.60 -17.16 11.11
CA ASP A 287 -3.84 -16.99 9.87
C ASP A 287 -4.77 -16.63 8.68
N HIS A 288 -4.18 -16.57 7.50
CA HIS A 288 -4.92 -16.25 6.28
C HIS A 288 -5.92 -17.36 5.88
N ASP A 289 -5.59 -18.62 6.11
CA ASP A 289 -6.50 -19.74 5.80
C ASP A 289 -7.75 -19.70 6.68
N ALA A 290 -7.59 -19.37 7.97
CA ALA A 290 -8.70 -19.15 8.88
C ALA A 290 -9.56 -17.94 8.46
N TYR A 291 -8.95 -16.88 7.92
CA TYR A 291 -9.66 -15.74 7.35
C TYR A 291 -10.52 -16.13 6.15
N LEU A 292 -9.96 -16.90 5.19
CA LEU A 292 -10.71 -17.40 4.04
C LEU A 292 -11.85 -18.34 4.45
N ASN A 293 -11.63 -19.20 5.44
CA ASN A 293 -12.66 -20.07 5.99
C ASN A 293 -13.83 -19.26 6.61
N LYS A 294 -13.53 -18.16 7.29
CA LYS A 294 -14.55 -17.26 7.85
C LYS A 294 -15.35 -16.55 6.76
N LEU A 295 -14.71 -16.08 5.68
CA LEU A 295 -15.41 -15.51 4.53
C LEU A 295 -16.35 -16.51 3.85
N GLY A 296 -15.88 -17.75 3.74
CA GLY A 296 -16.62 -18.87 3.16
C GLY A 296 -16.55 -18.96 1.64
N ALA A 297 -16.57 -20.18 1.13
CA ALA A 297 -16.35 -20.48 -0.27
C ALA A 297 -17.35 -19.79 -1.21
N THR A 298 -18.62 -19.70 -0.82
CA THR A 298 -19.66 -19.05 -1.64
C THR A 298 -19.37 -17.59 -1.89
N ARG A 299 -18.92 -16.86 -0.85
CA ARG A 299 -18.55 -15.44 -0.98
C ARG A 299 -17.37 -15.27 -1.91
N LEU A 300 -16.30 -16.04 -1.69
CA LEU A 300 -15.09 -15.98 -2.51
C LEU A 300 -15.34 -16.33 -3.98
N LEU A 301 -16.16 -17.34 -4.25
CA LEU A 301 -16.52 -17.74 -5.63
C LEU A 301 -17.37 -16.67 -6.33
N ASN A 302 -18.25 -15.97 -5.61
CA ASN A 302 -19.04 -14.87 -6.16
C ASN A 302 -18.22 -13.62 -6.52
N LEU A 303 -17.00 -13.47 -6.01
CA LEU A 303 -16.09 -12.40 -6.39
C LEU A 303 -15.34 -12.72 -7.69
N LYS A 304 -15.30 -13.96 -8.15
CA LYS A 304 -14.57 -14.32 -9.37
C LYS A 304 -15.25 -13.76 -10.62
N PRO A 305 -14.46 -13.26 -11.59
CA PRO A 305 -15.00 -12.78 -12.85
C PRO A 305 -15.74 -13.88 -13.61
N VAL A 306 -16.87 -13.53 -14.21
CA VAL A 306 -17.60 -14.44 -15.10
C VAL A 306 -16.95 -14.40 -16.48
N PRO A 307 -16.53 -15.54 -17.05
CA PRO A 307 -15.97 -15.57 -18.38
C PRO A 307 -16.88 -14.89 -19.42
N GLY A 308 -16.32 -14.01 -20.22
CA GLY A 308 -17.05 -13.26 -21.24
C GLY A 308 -17.61 -11.91 -20.79
N PHE A 309 -17.78 -11.66 -19.48
CA PHE A 309 -18.12 -10.34 -18.94
C PHE A 309 -16.91 -9.60 -18.37
N GLY A 310 -15.92 -10.31 -17.85
CA GLY A 310 -14.76 -9.75 -17.20
C GLY A 310 -15.01 -9.19 -15.78
N TYR A 311 -16.23 -9.33 -15.25
CA TYR A 311 -16.66 -8.86 -13.93
C TYR A 311 -17.34 -9.98 -13.15
N ALA A 312 -17.35 -9.87 -11.83
CA ALA A 312 -18.12 -10.76 -10.96
C ALA A 312 -19.63 -10.44 -11.02
N THR A 313 -20.46 -11.43 -10.72
CA THR A 313 -21.91 -11.28 -10.80
C THR A 313 -22.51 -10.34 -9.77
N ASN A 314 -21.84 -10.13 -8.63
CA ASN A 314 -22.25 -9.17 -7.61
C ASN A 314 -22.17 -7.73 -8.12
N VAL A 315 -21.15 -7.38 -8.90
CA VAL A 315 -21.01 -6.06 -9.52
C VAL A 315 -22.16 -5.75 -10.48
N LEU A 316 -22.66 -6.76 -11.20
CA LEU A 316 -23.77 -6.62 -12.13
C LEU A 316 -25.15 -6.44 -11.44
N LYS A 317 -25.24 -6.66 -10.13
CA LYS A 317 -26.50 -6.56 -9.35
C LYS A 317 -26.68 -5.21 -8.64
N GLU A 318 -25.66 -4.40 -8.58
CA GLU A 318 -25.69 -3.10 -7.84
C GLU A 318 -26.39 -1.97 -8.62
N ASP A 319 -26.77 -2.18 -9.89
CA ASP A 319 -27.47 -1.20 -10.74
C ASP A 319 -29.02 -1.30 -10.66
N LYS A 320 -29.58 -1.72 -9.52
CA LYS A 320 -31.03 -1.78 -9.35
C LYS A 320 -31.50 -1.06 -8.09
#